data_5dc04dd4dd97ccf1b70c7fba489ae2c6
#
_entry.id   5dc04dd4dd97ccf1b70c7fba489ae2c6
#
_cell.length_a   1.000
_cell.length_b   1.000
_cell.length_c   1.000
_cell.angle_alpha   90.00
_cell.angle_beta   90.00
_cell.angle_gamma   90.00
#
_symmetry.space_group_name_H-M   'P 1'
#
loop_
_entity.id
_entity.type
_entity.pdbx_description
1 polymer ?
#
loop_
_entity_poly.entity_id
_entity_poly.type
_entity_poly.pdbx_seq_one_letter_code
_entity_poly.pdbx_strand_id
1 'polypeptide(L)'
;MPEDTVTNAAVRDALADAREIELTHTGRRSGRQISHPVWFVQQDDSVFLMPITGSDSDWYKNVRRTPRVEIARDGMAVSTSATPITDADRVRRVEEMFRAKYGADQVDAQYPKRDVAVQVALA
;
A
#
# COMPACT_ATOMS: atom_id res chain seq x y z
N MET A 1 -1.20 24.53 15.72
CA MET A 1 -1.31 23.47 14.78
C MET A 1 -0.07 23.38 13.92
N PRO A 2 0.49 22.27 13.78
CA PRO A 2 1.62 22.16 12.87
C PRO A 2 1.12 22.39 11.45
N GLU A 3 1.55 23.45 10.87
CA GLU A 3 1.10 23.89 9.57
C GLU A 3 1.64 23.03 8.47
N ASP A 4 2.72 22.36 8.75
CA ASP A 4 3.33 21.44 7.79
C ASP A 4 2.75 20.04 7.86
N THR A 5 1.73 19.82 8.72
CA THR A 5 1.08 18.53 8.81
C THR A 5 0.21 18.31 7.58
N VAL A 6 0.46 17.22 6.88
CA VAL A 6 -0.35 16.83 5.74
C VAL A 6 -1.68 16.30 6.24
N THR A 7 -2.78 16.89 5.77
CA THR A 7 -4.11 16.44 6.17
C THR A 7 -4.51 15.19 5.39
N ASN A 8 -5.42 14.41 5.96
CA ASN A 8 -5.96 13.23 5.28
C ASN A 8 -6.65 13.61 3.98
N ALA A 9 -7.36 14.73 3.95
CA ALA A 9 -8.02 15.19 2.75
C ALA A 9 -7.02 15.53 1.65
N ALA A 10 -5.92 16.21 1.99
CA ALA A 10 -4.89 16.55 1.02
C ALA A 10 -4.23 15.30 0.44
N VAL A 11 -3.96 14.31 1.29
CA VAL A 11 -3.38 13.04 0.85
C VAL A 11 -4.35 12.32 -0.07
N ARG A 12 -5.62 12.23 0.32
CA ARG A 12 -6.63 11.56 -0.52
C ARG A 12 -6.75 12.23 -1.88
N ASP A 13 -6.71 13.55 -1.93
CA ASP A 13 -6.76 14.28 -3.20
C ASP A 13 -5.53 13.98 -4.06
N ALA A 14 -4.35 13.96 -3.45
CA ALA A 14 -3.12 13.66 -4.18
C ALA A 14 -3.13 12.24 -4.74
N LEU A 15 -3.79 11.30 -4.07
CA LEU A 15 -3.84 9.91 -4.48
C LEU A 15 -4.97 9.61 -5.47
N ALA A 16 -5.97 10.48 -5.56
CA ALA A 16 -7.21 10.20 -6.29
C ALA A 16 -6.97 9.77 -7.74
N ASP A 17 -6.07 10.45 -8.44
CA ASP A 17 -5.77 10.15 -9.84
C ASP A 17 -4.40 9.48 -10.02
N ALA A 18 -3.75 9.12 -8.93
CA ALA A 18 -2.42 8.54 -9.00
C ALA A 18 -2.49 7.08 -9.40
N ARG A 19 -1.53 6.64 -10.22
CA ARG A 19 -1.43 5.26 -10.64
C ARG A 19 -0.57 4.45 -9.69
N GLU A 20 0.37 5.10 -9.01
CA GLU A 20 1.23 4.46 -8.03
C GLU A 20 1.66 5.45 -6.97
N ILE A 21 2.10 4.92 -5.84
CA ILE A 21 2.65 5.70 -4.75
C ILE A 21 4.02 5.11 -4.38
N GLU A 22 4.83 5.91 -3.68
CA GLU A 22 6.07 5.40 -3.13
C GLU A 22 5.80 4.84 -1.75
N LEU A 23 6.20 3.60 -1.54
CA LEU A 23 6.13 2.92 -0.24
C LEU A 23 7.53 2.85 0.35
N THR A 24 7.68 3.31 1.58
CA THR A 24 8.92 3.16 2.34
C THR A 24 8.66 2.24 3.52
N HIS A 25 9.46 1.20 3.63
CA HIS A 25 9.35 0.22 4.70
C HIS A 25 10.74 -0.10 5.27
N THR A 26 10.77 -0.79 6.40
CA THR A 26 12.02 -1.09 7.10
C THR A 26 12.44 -2.52 6.83
N GLY A 27 13.67 -2.70 6.39
CA GLY A 27 14.24 -4.03 6.15
C GLY A 27 14.29 -4.83 7.45
N ARG A 28 13.73 -6.04 7.43
CA ARG A 28 13.62 -6.86 8.64
C ARG A 28 14.96 -7.37 9.17
N ARG A 29 15.98 -7.34 8.34
CA ARG A 29 17.32 -7.77 8.74
C ARG A 29 18.29 -6.61 8.90
N SER A 30 18.23 -5.65 7.96
CA SER A 30 19.18 -4.55 7.93
C SER A 30 18.75 -3.36 8.78
N GLY A 31 17.44 -3.20 9.02
CA GLY A 31 16.90 -2.00 9.65
C GLY A 31 16.90 -0.77 8.74
N ARG A 32 17.28 -0.94 7.49
CA ARG A 32 17.34 0.18 6.54
C ARG A 32 15.97 0.52 5.99
N GLN A 33 15.78 1.79 5.67
CA GLN A 33 14.60 2.24 4.96
C GLN A 33 14.72 1.89 3.48
N ILE A 34 13.70 1.26 2.94
CA ILE A 34 13.66 0.82 1.54
C ILE A 34 12.43 1.45 0.89
N SER A 35 12.65 2.14 -0.22
CA SER A 35 11.56 2.84 -0.93
C SER A 35 11.43 2.31 -2.35
N HIS A 36 10.19 2.11 -2.79
CA HIS A 36 9.91 1.73 -4.17
C HIS A 36 8.46 2.06 -4.53
N PRO A 37 8.14 2.19 -5.82
CA PRO A 37 6.76 2.44 -6.23
C PRO A 37 5.91 1.18 -6.08
N VAL A 38 4.65 1.37 -5.72
CA VAL A 38 3.67 0.29 -5.64
C VAL A 38 2.34 0.75 -6.23
N TRP A 39 1.59 -0.19 -6.77
CA TRP A 39 0.20 0.05 -7.15
C TRP A 39 -0.66 0.01 -5.90
N PHE A 40 -1.77 0.74 -5.93
CA PHE A 40 -2.64 0.85 -4.78
C PHE A 40 -4.07 1.10 -5.19
N VAL A 41 -4.99 0.82 -4.29
CA VAL A 41 -6.36 1.31 -4.37
C VAL A 41 -6.70 2.08 -3.10
N GLN A 42 -7.59 3.04 -3.22
CA GLN A 42 -7.97 3.90 -2.11
C GLN A 42 -9.46 3.70 -1.84
N GLN A 43 -9.80 3.55 -0.58
CA GLN A 43 -11.18 3.47 -0.15
C GLN A 43 -11.30 4.15 1.22
N ASP A 44 -12.16 5.16 1.32
CA ASP A 44 -12.36 5.92 2.54
C ASP A 44 -11.02 6.46 3.07
N ASP A 45 -10.65 6.17 4.31
CA ASP A 45 -9.42 6.64 4.93
C ASP A 45 -8.30 5.61 4.85
N SER A 46 -8.38 4.69 3.91
CA SER A 46 -7.38 3.63 3.78
C SER A 46 -6.87 3.49 2.36
N VAL A 47 -5.64 3.03 2.27
CA VAL A 47 -5.01 2.60 1.02
C VAL A 47 -4.77 1.11 1.14
N PHE A 48 -5.06 0.38 0.08
CA PHE A 48 -4.83 -1.06 0.04
C PHE A 48 -3.74 -1.37 -0.97
N LEU A 49 -2.83 -2.24 -0.57
CA LEU A 49 -1.69 -2.65 -1.37
C LEU A 49 -1.72 -4.16 -1.56
N MET A 50 -1.15 -4.63 -2.66
CA MET A 50 -0.98 -6.06 -2.90
C MET A 50 0.49 -6.33 -3.21
N PRO A 51 1.12 -7.26 -2.49
CA PRO A 51 2.49 -7.67 -2.85
C PRO A 51 2.48 -8.47 -4.15
N ILE A 52 3.45 -8.21 -5.02
CA ILE A 52 3.51 -8.87 -6.33
C ILE A 52 3.58 -10.39 -6.20
N THR A 53 4.40 -10.88 -5.28
CA THR A 53 4.54 -12.32 -5.03
C THR A 53 3.80 -12.76 -3.77
N GLY A 54 2.78 -12.01 -3.38
CA GLY A 54 1.95 -12.35 -2.24
C GLY A 54 2.76 -12.44 -0.95
N SER A 55 2.47 -13.46 -0.16
CA SER A 55 3.14 -13.66 1.13
C SER A 55 4.63 -13.96 1.02
N ASP A 56 5.14 -14.23 -0.17
CA ASP A 56 6.57 -14.44 -0.39
C ASP A 56 7.33 -13.13 -0.66
N SER A 57 6.61 -12.03 -0.82
CA SER A 57 7.22 -10.72 -1.09
C SER A 57 8.09 -10.25 0.07
N ASP A 58 9.27 -9.71 -0.25
CA ASP A 58 10.16 -9.18 0.78
C ASP A 58 9.54 -7.99 1.52
N TRP A 59 8.90 -7.05 0.80
CA TRP A 59 8.34 -5.91 1.50
C TRP A 59 7.17 -6.32 2.39
N TYR A 60 6.41 -7.34 2.01
CA TYR A 60 5.34 -7.86 2.85
C TYR A 60 5.90 -8.45 4.15
N LYS A 61 6.97 -9.23 4.04
CA LYS A 61 7.64 -9.80 5.21
C LYS A 61 8.23 -8.70 6.11
N ASN A 62 8.79 -7.67 5.49
CA ASN A 62 9.32 -6.52 6.23
C ASN A 62 8.23 -5.80 7.01
N VAL A 63 7.09 -5.58 6.38
CA VAL A 63 5.94 -4.91 7.01
C VAL A 63 5.36 -5.74 8.15
N ARG A 64 5.33 -7.06 7.99
CA ARG A 64 4.88 -7.93 9.08
C ARG A 64 5.77 -7.80 10.31
N ARG A 65 7.06 -7.63 10.12
CA ARG A 65 8.02 -7.46 11.21
C ARG A 65 7.95 -6.05 11.78
N THR A 66 7.93 -5.06 10.92
CA THR A 66 7.92 -3.64 11.31
C THR A 66 6.77 -2.96 10.58
N PRO A 67 5.59 -2.86 11.20
CA PRO A 67 4.39 -2.34 10.52
C PRO A 67 4.45 -0.87 10.14
N ARG A 68 5.37 -0.10 10.73
CA ARG A 68 5.48 1.32 10.43
C ARG A 68 5.96 1.51 8.99
N VAL A 69 5.22 2.29 8.22
CA VAL A 69 5.53 2.58 6.82
C VAL A 69 5.31 4.05 6.54
N GLU A 70 5.85 4.50 5.42
CA GLU A 70 5.57 5.82 4.89
C GLU A 70 5.07 5.66 3.46
N ILE A 71 4.03 6.41 3.11
CA ILE A 71 3.58 6.50 1.71
C ILE A 71 3.72 7.94 1.26
N ALA A 72 4.14 8.12 0.01
CA ALA A 72 4.43 9.45 -0.51
C ALA A 72 3.95 9.58 -1.95
N ARG A 73 3.49 10.79 -2.29
CA ARG A 73 3.10 11.17 -3.66
C ARG A 73 3.09 12.69 -3.76
N ASP A 74 3.66 13.21 -4.84
CA ASP A 74 3.62 14.65 -5.18
C ASP A 74 4.12 15.54 -4.04
N GLY A 75 5.19 15.12 -3.38
CA GLY A 75 5.76 15.90 -2.28
C GLY A 75 5.04 15.75 -0.96
N MET A 76 3.96 14.99 -0.91
CA MET A 76 3.26 14.70 0.34
C MET A 76 3.64 13.33 0.85
N ALA A 77 3.84 13.21 2.16
CA ALA A 77 4.21 11.94 2.79
C ALA A 77 3.44 11.76 4.08
N VAL A 78 3.03 10.52 4.34
CA VAL A 78 2.33 10.14 5.57
C VAL A 78 3.05 8.94 6.18
N SER A 79 3.44 9.09 7.44
CA SER A 79 3.95 7.97 8.24
C SER A 79 2.78 7.34 8.98
N THR A 80 2.62 6.04 8.83
CA THR A 80 1.46 5.34 9.37
C THR A 80 1.81 3.87 9.61
N SER A 81 0.80 3.09 9.93
CA SER A 81 0.97 1.66 10.15
C SER A 81 0.25 0.86 9.09
N ALA A 82 0.86 -0.25 8.71
CA ALA A 82 0.30 -1.19 7.75
C ALA A 82 -0.23 -2.42 8.49
N THR A 83 -1.37 -2.92 8.05
CA THR A 83 -2.00 -4.11 8.64
C THR A 83 -2.14 -5.17 7.56
N PRO A 84 -1.51 -6.34 7.74
CA PRO A 84 -1.68 -7.44 6.79
C PRO A 84 -3.13 -7.92 6.77
N ILE A 85 -3.61 -8.28 5.59
CA ILE A 85 -4.93 -8.87 5.38
C ILE A 85 -4.70 -10.28 4.86
N THR A 86 -5.13 -11.27 5.63
CA THR A 86 -4.96 -12.68 5.28
C THR A 86 -6.29 -13.40 5.08
N ASP A 87 -7.40 -12.77 5.43
CA ASP A 87 -8.73 -13.33 5.23
C ASP A 87 -9.02 -13.38 3.72
N ALA A 88 -9.36 -14.57 3.23
CA ALA A 88 -9.53 -14.81 1.80
C ALA A 88 -10.58 -13.90 1.17
N ASP A 89 -11.69 -13.67 1.86
CA ASP A 89 -12.76 -12.82 1.32
C ASP A 89 -12.33 -11.36 1.24
N ARG A 90 -11.60 -10.88 2.24
CA ARG A 90 -11.09 -9.51 2.23
C ARG A 90 -10.03 -9.32 1.16
N VAL A 91 -9.15 -10.30 1.00
CA VAL A 91 -8.13 -10.27 -0.06
C VAL A 91 -8.81 -10.20 -1.43
N ARG A 92 -9.85 -10.99 -1.64
CA ARG A 92 -10.59 -10.98 -2.89
C ARG A 92 -11.21 -9.61 -3.17
N ARG A 93 -11.75 -8.95 -2.16
CA ARG A 93 -12.31 -7.60 -2.32
C ARG A 93 -11.25 -6.60 -2.74
N VAL A 94 -10.06 -6.69 -2.16
CA VAL A 94 -8.94 -5.83 -2.56
C VAL A 94 -8.56 -6.12 -4.00
N GLU A 95 -8.46 -7.38 -4.37
CA GLU A 95 -8.17 -7.78 -5.74
C GLU A 95 -9.20 -7.20 -6.71
N GLU A 96 -10.47 -7.26 -6.36
CA GLU A 96 -11.54 -6.70 -7.20
C GLU A 96 -11.39 -5.19 -7.37
N MET A 97 -11.00 -4.48 -6.33
CA MET A 97 -10.72 -3.05 -6.44
C MET A 97 -9.53 -2.77 -7.37
N PHE A 98 -8.50 -3.60 -7.31
CA PHE A 98 -7.37 -3.49 -8.22
C PHE A 98 -7.80 -3.74 -9.67
N ARG A 99 -8.64 -4.75 -9.90
CA ARG A 99 -9.15 -5.04 -11.25
C ARG A 99 -9.98 -3.88 -11.79
N ALA A 100 -10.76 -3.25 -10.95
CA ALA A 100 -11.56 -2.09 -11.35
C ALA A 100 -10.69 -0.89 -11.73
N LYS A 101 -9.57 -0.70 -11.03
CA LYS A 101 -8.69 0.45 -11.27
C LYS A 101 -7.72 0.22 -12.42
N TYR A 102 -7.08 -0.94 -12.47
CA TYR A 102 -5.98 -1.20 -13.40
C TYR A 102 -6.36 -2.10 -14.58
N GLY A 103 -7.46 -2.81 -14.48
CA GLY A 103 -7.90 -3.78 -15.49
C GLY A 103 -7.50 -5.19 -15.10
N ALA A 104 -8.38 -6.15 -15.41
CA ALA A 104 -8.18 -7.56 -15.04
C ALA A 104 -6.89 -8.14 -15.63
N ASP A 105 -6.61 -7.84 -16.91
CA ASP A 105 -5.41 -8.35 -17.56
C ASP A 105 -4.13 -7.83 -16.91
N GLN A 106 -4.13 -6.56 -16.50
CA GLN A 106 -2.99 -5.96 -15.83
C GLN A 106 -2.74 -6.59 -14.46
N VAL A 107 -3.81 -6.84 -13.72
CA VAL A 107 -3.70 -7.48 -12.41
C VAL A 107 -3.17 -8.91 -12.55
N ASP A 108 -3.72 -9.67 -13.50
CA ASP A 108 -3.26 -11.04 -13.73
C ASP A 108 -1.79 -11.10 -14.15
N ALA A 109 -1.33 -10.13 -14.94
CA ALA A 109 0.06 -10.08 -15.38
C ALA A 109 1.01 -9.65 -14.26
N GLN A 110 0.56 -8.70 -13.40
CA GLN A 110 1.41 -8.10 -12.38
C GLN A 110 1.49 -8.94 -11.11
N TYR A 111 0.42 -9.64 -10.75
CA TYR A 111 0.30 -10.31 -9.45
C TYR A 111 0.09 -11.82 -9.63
N PRO A 112 1.16 -12.59 -9.82
CA PRO A 112 1.02 -14.05 -9.99
C PRO A 112 0.56 -14.77 -8.72
N LYS A 113 0.75 -14.18 -7.55
CA LYS A 113 0.30 -14.76 -6.28
C LYS A 113 -0.49 -13.71 -5.50
N ARG A 114 -1.75 -14.01 -5.22
CA ARG A 114 -2.69 -13.06 -4.62
C ARG A 114 -3.32 -13.64 -3.36
N ASP A 115 -2.49 -14.05 -2.41
CA ASP A 115 -2.95 -14.70 -1.17
C ASP A 115 -3.05 -13.74 0.01
N VAL A 116 -2.50 -12.54 -0.08
CA VAL A 116 -2.54 -11.54 0.97
C VAL A 116 -2.66 -10.14 0.38
N ALA A 117 -3.08 -9.21 1.22
CA ALA A 117 -3.08 -7.78 0.90
C ALA A 117 -2.62 -7.02 2.14
N VAL A 118 -2.52 -5.70 2.03
CA VAL A 118 -2.10 -4.86 3.15
C VAL A 118 -2.98 -3.62 3.17
N GLN A 119 -3.47 -3.27 4.34
CA GLN A 119 -4.23 -2.04 4.56
C GLN A 119 -3.32 -1.01 5.23
N VAL A 120 -3.30 0.20 4.69
CA VAL A 120 -2.54 1.32 5.25
C VAL A 120 -3.53 2.42 5.60
N ALA A 121 -3.62 2.74 6.87
CA ALA A 121 -4.55 3.77 7.33
C ALA A 121 -3.99 5.16 7.02
N LEU A 122 -4.85 6.05 6.54
CA LEU A 122 -4.48 7.45 6.28
C LEU A 122 -4.81 8.35 7.47
N ALA A 123 -5.63 7.88 8.36
CA ALA A 123 -6.04 8.64 9.53
C ALA A 123 -5.46 8.08 10.81
#